data_abb8f38f7cb3034d5a7c9eb3b59d64ef
#
_entry.id   abb8f38f7cb3034d5a7c9eb3b59d64ef
#
_cell.length_a   1.000
_cell.length_b   1.000
_cell.length_c   1.000
_cell.angle_alpha   90.00
_cell.angle_beta   90.00
_cell.angle_gamma   90.00
#
_symmetry.space_group_name_H-M   'P 1'
#
loop_
_entity.id
_entity.type
_entity.pdbx_description
1 polymer ?
#
loop_
_entity_poly.entity_id
_entity_poly.type
_entity_poly.pdbx_seq_one_letter_code
_entity_poly.pdbx_strand_id
1 'polypeptide(L)'
;MLMRTDPFRDLDRWTQQVFGTAAQPAAMPMDAWRDGDEFVVEFDLPGIDPDSLDLDVERNVVTVRASRPGLDANRSMIAAERPRGVFSRQLFLGESLDTDQIRADYRNGVLRLSIPVAEKAKPRKIEIARDHDREPVAINA
;
A
#
# COMPACT_ATOMS: atom_id res chain seq x y z
N MET A 1 -21.04 -24.48 21.03
CA MET A 1 -20.78 -24.34 20.50
C MET A 1 -19.80 -24.39 20.19
N LEU A 2 -19.51 -24.29 19.83
CA LEU A 2 -18.62 -24.49 19.37
C LEU A 2 -17.86 -23.58 19.16
N MET A 3 -17.16 -23.28 19.75
CA MET A 3 -16.39 -22.50 19.66
C MET A 3 -15.53 -22.77 18.80
N ARG A 4 -15.58 -23.00 17.99
CA ARG A 4 -14.73 -23.31 17.19
C ARG A 4 -14.04 -22.27 16.64
N THR A 5 -12.92 -22.27 16.39
CA THR A 5 -12.10 -21.38 15.73
C THR A 5 -12.44 -21.38 14.30
N ASP A 6 -12.88 -20.30 13.81
CA ASP A 6 -13.16 -20.12 12.40
C ASP A 6 -11.93 -19.48 11.78
N PRO A 7 -11.18 -20.19 10.95
CA PRO A 7 -9.96 -19.61 10.38
C PRO A 7 -10.23 -18.38 9.53
N PHE A 8 -11.38 -18.28 8.92
CA PHE A 8 -11.70 -17.10 8.14
C PHE A 8 -11.97 -15.88 9.00
N ARG A 9 -12.55 -16.09 10.16
CA ARG A 9 -12.76 -14.99 11.08
C ARG A 9 -11.46 -14.47 11.64
N ASP A 10 -10.57 -15.36 11.95
CA ASP A 10 -9.26 -14.98 12.46
C ASP A 10 -8.48 -14.22 11.40
N LEU A 11 -8.58 -14.67 10.15
CA LEU A 11 -7.93 -14.00 9.05
C LEU A 11 -8.50 -12.61 8.83
N ASP A 12 -9.81 -12.45 8.88
CA ASP A 12 -10.45 -11.17 8.74
C ASP A 12 -10.01 -10.21 9.82
N ARG A 13 -9.98 -10.69 11.04
CA ARG A 13 -9.55 -9.88 12.17
C ARG A 13 -8.11 -9.44 12.01
N TRP A 14 -7.28 -10.36 11.57
CA TRP A 14 -5.89 -10.10 11.35
C TRP A 14 -5.69 -9.08 10.22
N THR A 15 -6.44 -9.23 9.15
CA THR A 15 -6.40 -8.31 8.03
C THR A 15 -6.79 -6.91 8.45
N GLN A 16 -7.83 -6.77 9.24
CA GLN A 16 -8.22 -5.47 9.76
C GLN A 16 -7.13 -4.84 10.61
N GLN A 17 -6.46 -5.66 11.38
CA GLN A 17 -5.40 -5.18 12.23
C GLN A 17 -4.20 -4.71 11.43
N VAL A 18 -3.84 -5.44 10.38
CA VAL A 18 -2.67 -5.14 9.57
C VAL A 18 -2.94 -3.98 8.62
N PHE A 19 -4.11 -3.96 8.00
CA PHE A 19 -4.40 -2.97 6.98
C PHE A 19 -5.18 -1.77 7.49
N GLY A 20 -5.27 -1.63 8.79
CA GLY A 20 -5.79 -0.42 9.36
C GLY A 20 -7.22 -0.54 9.80
N THR A 21 -8.00 0.38 9.37
CA THR A 21 -9.26 0.60 9.97
C THR A 21 -10.32 -0.40 9.64
N ALA A 22 -11.06 -0.80 10.62
CA ALA A 22 -12.24 -1.59 10.43
C ALA A 22 -13.46 -0.72 10.19
N ALA A 23 -13.34 0.58 10.37
CA ALA A 23 -14.49 1.45 10.31
C ALA A 23 -15.08 1.55 8.92
N GLN A 24 -14.24 1.59 7.90
CA GLN A 24 -14.68 1.79 6.53
C GLN A 24 -13.95 0.84 5.56
N PRO A 25 -13.93 -0.46 5.85
CA PRO A 25 -13.09 -1.36 5.05
C PRO A 25 -13.53 -1.45 3.59
N ALA A 26 -14.80 -1.30 3.31
CA ALA A 26 -15.32 -1.42 1.97
C ALA A 26 -15.24 -0.12 1.18
N ALA A 27 -15.00 0.99 1.86
CA ALA A 27 -15.04 2.30 1.22
C ALA A 27 -13.77 2.62 0.44
N MET A 28 -12.70 1.90 0.72
CA MET A 28 -11.41 2.12 0.06
C MET A 28 -10.76 0.77 -0.21
N PRO A 29 -11.35 -0.02 -1.10
CA PRO A 29 -10.73 -1.30 -1.44
C PRO A 29 -9.46 -1.08 -2.24
N MET A 30 -8.54 -2.01 -2.12
CA MET A 30 -7.28 -1.89 -2.81
C MET A 30 -6.86 -3.19 -3.46
N ASP A 31 -6.11 -3.07 -4.53
CA ASP A 31 -5.35 -4.15 -5.12
C ASP A 31 -3.87 -3.81 -5.01
N ALA A 32 -3.05 -4.81 -4.83
CA ALA A 32 -1.61 -4.61 -4.75
C ALA A 32 -0.92 -5.75 -5.47
N TRP A 33 0.13 -5.41 -6.22
CA TRP A 33 0.89 -6.42 -6.95
C TRP A 33 2.32 -5.94 -7.16
N ARG A 34 3.13 -6.88 -7.57
CA ARG A 34 4.51 -6.58 -7.91
C ARG A 34 4.66 -6.55 -9.42
N ASP A 35 5.33 -5.53 -9.91
CA ASP A 35 5.57 -5.36 -11.34
C ASP A 35 7.06 -5.06 -11.52
N GLY A 36 7.82 -6.12 -11.79
CA GLY A 36 9.27 -5.97 -11.92
C GLY A 36 9.90 -5.49 -10.62
N ASP A 37 10.53 -4.34 -10.68
CA ASP A 37 11.20 -3.73 -9.54
C ASP A 37 10.32 -2.72 -8.81
N GLU A 38 9.04 -2.75 -9.06
CA GLU A 38 8.11 -1.85 -8.40
C GLU A 38 7.01 -2.64 -7.70
N PHE A 39 6.52 -2.05 -6.65
CA PHE A 39 5.32 -2.52 -5.97
C PHE A 39 4.22 -1.52 -6.29
N VAL A 40 3.10 -2.00 -6.78
CA VAL A 40 2.00 -1.13 -7.22
C VAL A 40 0.78 -1.38 -6.36
N VAL A 41 0.16 -0.30 -5.92
CA VAL A 41 -1.08 -0.38 -5.14
C VAL A 41 -2.10 0.53 -5.79
N GLU A 42 -3.31 0.03 -5.93
CA GLU A 42 -4.42 0.83 -6.43
C GLU A 42 -5.57 0.83 -5.43
N PHE A 43 -6.09 2.03 -5.16
CA PHE A 43 -7.24 2.19 -4.28
C PHE A 43 -8.40 2.74 -5.09
N ASP A 44 -9.58 2.17 -4.87
CA ASP A 44 -10.79 2.72 -5.47
C ASP A 44 -11.29 3.88 -4.62
N LEU A 45 -11.21 5.07 -5.18
CA LEU A 45 -11.61 6.30 -4.51
C LEU A 45 -12.45 7.17 -5.44
N PRO A 46 -13.54 6.63 -6.00
CA PRO A 46 -14.34 7.42 -6.93
C PRO A 46 -15.11 8.53 -6.20
N GLY A 47 -15.20 9.66 -6.84
CA GLY A 47 -16.04 10.74 -6.31
C GLY A 47 -15.50 11.46 -5.10
N ILE A 48 -14.23 11.31 -4.78
CA ILE A 48 -13.64 12.05 -3.68
C ILE A 48 -13.30 13.46 -4.13
N ASP A 49 -13.10 14.33 -3.16
CA ASP A 49 -12.55 15.65 -3.38
C ASP A 49 -11.04 15.49 -3.60
N PRO A 50 -10.52 15.79 -4.81
CA PRO A 50 -9.09 15.60 -5.06
C PRO A 50 -8.19 16.40 -4.12
N ASP A 51 -8.66 17.54 -3.66
CA ASP A 51 -7.89 18.38 -2.74
C ASP A 51 -7.81 17.75 -1.36
N SER A 52 -8.64 16.78 -1.07
CA SER A 52 -8.63 16.08 0.22
C SER A 52 -7.67 14.90 0.25
N LEU A 53 -7.13 14.51 -0.91
CA LEU A 53 -6.19 13.42 -0.96
C LEU A 53 -4.93 13.75 -0.20
N ASP A 54 -4.60 12.93 0.75
CA ASP A 54 -3.43 13.13 1.59
C ASP A 54 -2.68 11.82 1.73
N LEU A 55 -1.38 11.88 1.56
CA LEU A 55 -0.52 10.72 1.59
C LEU A 55 0.64 11.02 2.51
N ASP A 56 0.67 10.36 3.64
CA ASP A 56 1.76 10.50 4.60
C ASP A 56 2.60 9.25 4.63
N VAL A 57 3.90 9.42 4.71
CA VAL A 57 4.83 8.31 4.85
C VAL A 57 5.64 8.54 6.10
N GLU A 58 5.60 7.58 7.00
CA GLU A 58 6.40 7.63 8.19
C GLU A 58 7.04 6.26 8.36
N ARG A 59 8.35 6.21 8.25
CA ARG A 59 9.09 4.96 8.24
C ARG A 59 8.56 4.09 7.11
N ASN A 60 8.02 2.93 7.44
CA ASN A 60 7.49 2.00 6.45
C ASN A 60 5.98 2.00 6.40
N VAL A 61 5.35 3.01 6.97
CA VAL A 61 3.89 3.10 7.00
C VAL A 61 3.43 4.21 6.09
N VAL A 62 2.59 3.88 5.13
CA VAL A 62 1.96 4.86 4.26
C VAL A 62 0.52 4.99 4.70
N THR A 63 0.11 6.21 4.99
CA THR A 63 -1.28 6.49 5.37
C THR A 63 -1.93 7.27 4.24
N VAL A 64 -3.02 6.74 3.74
CA VAL A 64 -3.81 7.37 2.68
C VAL A 64 -5.10 7.88 3.29
N ARG A 65 -5.39 9.16 3.06
CA ARG A 65 -6.65 9.76 3.49
C ARG A 65 -7.31 10.45 2.34
N ALA A 66 -8.62 10.39 2.33
CA ALA A 66 -9.42 11.07 1.31
C ALA A 66 -10.79 11.34 1.90
N SER A 67 -11.49 12.32 1.36
CA SER A 67 -12.85 12.56 1.77
C SER A 67 -13.78 12.62 0.58
N ARG A 68 -14.98 12.12 0.80
CA ARG A 68 -16.06 12.25 -0.15
C ARG A 68 -17.05 13.21 0.47
N PRO A 69 -17.51 14.23 -0.26
CA PRO A 69 -18.39 15.24 0.32
C PRO A 69 -19.64 14.62 0.94
N GLY A 70 -20.09 15.24 2.00
CA GLY A 70 -21.31 14.81 2.65
C GLY A 70 -22.55 15.16 1.83
N LEU A 71 -23.70 14.84 2.40
CA LEU A 71 -24.95 15.16 1.73
C LEU A 71 -25.21 16.66 1.79
N ASP A 72 -25.69 17.19 0.68
CA ASP A 72 -26.13 18.56 0.65
C ASP A 72 -27.46 18.67 1.39
N ALA A 73 -27.49 19.49 2.42
CA ALA A 73 -28.68 19.65 3.23
C ALA A 73 -29.89 20.16 2.45
N ASN A 74 -29.64 20.79 1.30
CA ASN A 74 -30.71 21.31 0.47
C ASN A 74 -31.33 20.27 -0.46
N ARG A 75 -30.74 19.08 -0.50
CA ARG A 75 -31.28 18.01 -1.34
C ARG A 75 -32.26 17.14 -0.58
N SER A 76 -33.32 16.83 -1.26
CA SER A 76 -34.30 15.88 -0.74
C SER A 76 -33.89 14.50 -1.22
N MET A 77 -33.15 13.78 -0.40
CA MET A 77 -32.59 12.50 -0.82
C MET A 77 -33.66 11.42 -0.85
N ILE A 78 -33.70 10.66 -1.91
CA ILE A 78 -34.54 9.50 -2.04
C ILE A 78 -33.79 8.24 -1.63
N ALA A 79 -32.51 8.20 -1.96
CA ALA A 79 -31.62 7.12 -1.56
C ALA A 79 -30.25 7.72 -1.24
N ALA A 80 -29.58 7.20 -0.24
CA ALA A 80 -28.28 7.71 0.18
C ALA A 80 -27.42 6.54 0.67
N GLU A 81 -26.94 5.75 -0.29
CA GLU A 81 -26.23 4.51 0.02
C GLU A 81 -24.72 4.63 -0.15
N ARG A 82 -24.25 5.65 -0.85
CA ARG A 82 -22.82 5.80 -1.09
C ARG A 82 -22.11 6.21 0.20
N PRO A 83 -20.98 5.57 0.52
CA PRO A 83 -20.20 5.98 1.71
C PRO A 83 -19.68 7.40 1.55
N ARG A 84 -19.71 8.16 2.63
CA ARG A 84 -19.28 9.56 2.64
C ARG A 84 -18.44 9.83 3.87
N GLY A 85 -17.79 10.96 3.86
CA GLY A 85 -16.97 11.38 4.98
C GLY A 85 -15.49 11.14 4.69
N VAL A 86 -14.75 10.94 5.75
CA VAL A 86 -13.30 10.77 5.63
C VAL A 86 -12.96 9.29 5.65
N PHE A 87 -12.15 8.88 4.69
CA PHE A 87 -11.65 7.53 4.60
C PHE A 87 -10.16 7.53 4.84
N SER A 88 -9.68 6.54 5.56
CA SER A 88 -8.27 6.45 5.88
C SER A 88 -7.83 4.99 5.83
N ARG A 89 -6.65 4.77 5.29
CA ARG A 89 -6.10 3.43 5.23
C ARG A 89 -4.59 3.48 5.39
N GLN A 90 -4.05 2.53 6.12
CA GLN A 90 -2.62 2.42 6.31
C GLN A 90 -2.07 1.19 5.62
N LEU A 91 -0.90 1.35 5.03
CA LEU A 91 -0.15 0.26 4.43
C LEU A 91 1.16 0.11 5.17
N PHE A 92 1.46 -1.10 5.57
CA PHE A 92 2.74 -1.42 6.18
C PHE A 92 3.63 -2.03 5.10
N LEU A 93 4.62 -1.28 4.68
CA LEU A 93 5.49 -1.68 3.59
C LEU A 93 6.71 -2.41 4.12
N GLY A 94 7.21 -3.34 3.34
CA GLY A 94 8.45 -4.02 3.69
C GLY A 94 9.65 -3.09 3.58
N GLU A 95 10.71 -3.44 4.28
CA GLU A 95 11.92 -2.62 4.28
C GLU A 95 12.64 -2.64 2.95
N SER A 96 12.29 -3.59 2.08
CA SER A 96 12.90 -3.66 0.76
C SER A 96 12.36 -2.63 -0.21
N LEU A 97 11.35 -1.86 0.18
CA LEU A 97 10.77 -0.84 -0.68
C LEU A 97 11.33 0.53 -0.35
N ASP A 98 11.55 1.32 -1.40
CA ASP A 98 12.09 2.65 -1.25
C ASP A 98 10.95 3.65 -1.07
N THR A 99 10.63 3.94 0.17
CA THR A 99 9.53 4.82 0.49
C THR A 99 9.81 6.29 0.18
N ASP A 100 11.07 6.63 -0.10
CA ASP A 100 11.41 8.00 -0.49
C ASP A 100 11.12 8.27 -1.96
N GLN A 101 10.83 7.23 -2.72
CA GLN A 101 10.61 7.34 -4.16
C GLN A 101 9.19 6.93 -4.55
N ILE A 102 8.25 7.08 -3.64
CA ILE A 102 6.86 6.77 -3.94
C ILE A 102 6.31 7.78 -4.92
N ARG A 103 5.65 7.28 -5.95
CA ARG A 103 4.92 8.11 -6.91
C ARG A 103 3.45 7.83 -6.76
N ALA A 104 2.65 8.88 -6.83
CA ALA A 104 1.21 8.77 -6.68
C ALA A 104 0.52 9.46 -7.84
N ASP A 105 -0.54 8.83 -8.30
CA ASP A 105 -1.32 9.34 -9.41
C ASP A 105 -2.80 9.04 -9.14
N TYR A 106 -3.65 10.03 -9.33
CA TYR A 106 -5.09 9.84 -9.16
C TYR A 106 -5.78 10.09 -10.49
N ARG A 107 -6.44 9.04 -11.00
CA ARG A 107 -7.05 9.12 -12.31
C ARG A 107 -8.24 8.18 -12.39
N ASN A 108 -9.32 8.66 -12.96
CA ASN A 108 -10.53 7.84 -13.15
C ASN A 108 -11.05 7.20 -11.87
N GLY A 109 -10.93 7.92 -10.76
CA GLY A 109 -11.40 7.40 -9.47
C GLY A 109 -10.47 6.41 -8.80
N VAL A 110 -9.27 6.23 -9.34
CA VAL A 110 -8.30 5.28 -8.80
C VAL A 110 -7.04 6.02 -8.37
N LEU A 111 -6.64 5.84 -7.14
CA LEU A 111 -5.35 6.33 -6.65
C LEU A 111 -4.35 5.22 -6.82
N ARG A 112 -3.32 5.47 -7.60
CA ARG A 112 -2.27 4.48 -7.85
C ARG A 112 -0.97 4.95 -7.23
N LEU A 113 -0.37 4.06 -6.45
CA LEU A 113 0.95 4.28 -5.87
C LEU A 113 1.93 3.33 -6.50
N SER A 114 3.09 3.85 -6.88
CA SER A 114 4.20 3.04 -7.36
C SER A 114 5.35 3.21 -6.41
N ILE A 115 5.84 2.12 -5.87
CA ILE A 115 6.89 2.13 -4.85
C ILE A 115 8.01 1.25 -5.34
N PRO A 116 9.17 1.82 -5.70
CA PRO A 116 10.25 1.00 -6.22
C PRO A 116 10.91 0.16 -5.13
N VAL A 117 11.46 -0.95 -5.54
CA VAL A 117 12.30 -1.75 -4.66
C VAL A 117 13.60 -0.98 -4.43
N ALA A 118 14.03 -0.92 -3.17
CA ALA A 118 15.25 -0.22 -2.84
C ALA A 118 16.45 -0.86 -3.55
N GLU A 119 17.39 -0.04 -4.00
CA GLU A 119 18.56 -0.53 -4.72
C GLU A 119 19.30 -1.61 -3.96
N LYS A 120 19.46 -1.42 -2.68
CA LYS A 120 20.18 -2.39 -1.86
C LYS A 120 19.45 -3.72 -1.72
N ALA A 121 18.15 -3.75 -2.02
CA ALA A 121 17.35 -4.96 -1.91
C ALA A 121 17.19 -5.69 -3.24
N LYS A 122 17.68 -5.10 -4.33
CA LYS A 122 17.58 -5.74 -5.64
C LYS A 122 18.58 -6.86 -5.76
N PRO A 123 18.25 -7.93 -6.49
CA PRO A 123 19.22 -8.97 -6.78
C PRO A 123 20.42 -8.37 -7.52
N ARG A 124 21.59 -8.83 -7.19
CA ARG A 124 22.80 -8.38 -7.87
C ARG A 124 23.76 -9.52 -7.98
N LYS A 125 24.59 -9.46 -9.01
CA LYS A 125 25.64 -10.45 -9.20
C LYS A 125 26.87 -10.02 -8.44
N ILE A 126 27.52 -10.98 -7.86
CA ILE A 126 28.79 -10.76 -7.18
C ILE A 126 29.87 -11.27 -8.09
N GLU A 127 30.81 -10.40 -8.41
CA GLU A 127 31.96 -10.80 -9.20
C GLU A 127 32.88 -11.65 -8.37
N ILE A 128 33.31 -12.76 -8.97
CA ILE A 128 34.22 -13.66 -8.30
C ILE A 128 35.58 -13.41 -8.92
N ALA A 129 36.54 -12.98 -8.13
CA ALA A 129 37.89 -12.81 -8.58
C ALA A 129 38.50 -14.17 -8.85
N ARG A 130 39.18 -14.29 -10.01
CA ARG A 130 39.82 -15.54 -10.40
C ARG A 130 41.32 -15.34 -10.43
N ASP A 131 42.01 -16.44 -10.36
CA ASP A 131 43.49 -16.38 -10.29
C ASP A 131 44.11 -15.64 -11.44
N HIS A 132 43.53 -15.72 -12.61
CA HIS A 132 44.09 -15.05 -13.78
C HIS A 132 43.68 -13.58 -13.87
N ASP A 133 42.76 -13.16 -13.05
CA ASP A 133 42.30 -11.78 -13.06
C ASP A 133 43.04 -10.92 -12.05
N ARG A 134 43.86 -11.53 -11.22
CA ARG A 134 44.59 -10.81 -10.22
C ARG A 134 45.85 -11.59 -9.92
N GLU A 135 46.80 -10.90 -9.37
CA GLU A 135 48.05 -11.53 -9.02
C GLU A 135 47.81 -12.62 -7.99
N PRO A 136 48.58 -13.70 -8.10
CA PRO A 136 48.44 -14.77 -7.14
C PRO A 136 48.77 -14.25 -5.75
N VAL A 137 47.78 -14.23 -4.95
CA VAL A 137 47.96 -13.89 -3.56
C VAL A 137 47.81 -15.15 -2.78
N ALA A 138 48.69 -15.36 -1.85
CA ALA A 138 48.59 -16.52 -1.02
C ALA A 138 47.23 -16.49 -0.33
N ILE A 139 46.41 -17.47 -0.65
CA ILE A 139 45.15 -17.57 0.01
C ILE A 139 45.39 -18.37 1.25
N ASN A 140 45.31 -17.71 2.35
CA ASN A 140 45.44 -18.40 3.59
C ASN A 140 44.15 -18.96 3.93
N ALA A 141 44.01 -20.18 3.66
CA ALA A 141 42.75 -20.86 3.91
C ALA A 141 42.50 -20.99 5.40
#